data_6f85f06f17b01f7d44c5387bcc24d134
#
_entry.id   6f85f06f17b01f7d44c5387bcc24d134
#
_cell.length_a   1.000
_cell.length_b   1.000
_cell.length_c   1.000
_cell.angle_alpha   90.00
_cell.angle_beta   90.00
_cell.angle_gamma   90.00
#
_symmetry.space_group_name_H-M   'P 1'
#
loop_
_entity.id
_entity.type
_entity.pdbx_description
1 polymer ?
#
loop_
_entity_poly.entity_id
_entity_poly.type
_entity_poly.pdbx_seq_one_letter_code
_entity_poly.pdbx_strand_id
1 'polypeptide(L)'
;MLARLVGRDGSRTYRGVKRAADFLVRFRDEETGRRAPYSPQERWENQSGYSPNSIATQVAGLVCAADIARKNGDRASARRWLRLADRWQSKVKQWTRTTTGPLSDSPYYLRITKDGRPDRGTEYAIGDGGPSAVDQRRVVDPSFLDLVRLGLEEPDDPDVLSTLSVVDEDLRVDTPHGPFWHRFSFDGYGEKRDGGQWDITEDDTRTTLGRAWPLLTGERGEYAVTAGQDATSYLAAMAAAAGTSDMISEQVWDGRPPTGEACCPAGEGTRAATPLTWSHAGLVRLAWTMQRGAPVDQQGVVARRYLR
;
A
#
# COMPACT_ATOMS: atom_id res chain seq x y z
N MET A 1 -15.04 -11.07 2.55
CA MET A 1 -14.34 -12.27 3.04
C MET A 1 -14.66 -12.56 4.50
N LEU A 2 -14.40 -11.70 5.46
CA LEU A 2 -14.73 -11.91 6.90
C LEU A 2 -16.17 -12.38 7.15
N ALA A 3 -17.18 -11.79 6.47
CA ALA A 3 -18.58 -12.20 6.63
C ALA A 3 -18.92 -13.62 6.14
N ARG A 4 -18.07 -14.24 5.32
CA ARG A 4 -18.21 -15.65 4.89
C ARG A 4 -17.48 -16.63 5.82
N LEU A 5 -16.42 -16.17 6.50
CA LEU A 5 -15.63 -17.00 7.43
C LEU A 5 -16.27 -17.09 8.81
N VAL A 6 -17.09 -16.12 9.20
CA VAL A 6 -17.77 -16.08 10.51
C VAL A 6 -19.18 -16.60 10.32
N GLY A 7 -19.33 -17.92 10.26
CA GLY A 7 -20.60 -18.58 10.11
C GLY A 7 -21.59 -18.29 11.25
N ARG A 8 -22.86 -18.10 10.88
CA ARG A 8 -24.10 -18.28 11.63
C ARG A 8 -24.44 -17.42 12.86
N ASP A 9 -23.52 -16.66 13.48
CA ASP A 9 -23.90 -15.69 14.51
C ASP A 9 -23.65 -14.24 14.07
N GLY A 10 -24.47 -13.78 13.13
CA GLY A 10 -24.38 -12.43 12.58
C GLY A 10 -24.48 -11.30 13.61
N SER A 11 -25.04 -11.56 14.79
CA SER A 11 -25.22 -10.52 15.82
C SER A 11 -23.94 -10.17 16.56
N ARG A 12 -23.08 -11.16 16.87
CA ARG A 12 -21.77 -10.92 17.52
C ARG A 12 -20.81 -10.24 16.55
N THR A 13 -20.75 -10.73 15.31
CA THR A 13 -19.92 -10.16 14.26
C THR A 13 -20.34 -8.73 13.93
N TYR A 14 -21.66 -8.45 13.83
CA TYR A 14 -22.15 -7.10 13.55
C TYR A 14 -21.76 -6.11 14.65
N ARG A 15 -21.81 -6.48 15.92
CA ARG A 15 -21.34 -5.61 17.01
C ARG A 15 -19.86 -5.23 16.85
N GLY A 16 -19.00 -6.15 16.46
CA GLY A 16 -17.60 -5.86 16.16
C GLY A 16 -17.42 -4.90 14.99
N VAL A 17 -18.10 -5.17 13.88
CA VAL A 17 -18.12 -4.30 12.68
C VAL A 17 -18.61 -2.89 13.02
N LYS A 18 -19.71 -2.81 13.79
CA LYS A 18 -20.26 -1.51 14.23
C LYS A 18 -19.27 -0.72 15.08
N ARG A 19 -18.61 -1.38 16.03
CA ARG A 19 -17.57 -0.72 16.87
C ARG A 19 -16.42 -0.18 16.03
N ALA A 20 -15.92 -0.95 15.06
CA ALA A 20 -14.84 -0.53 14.17
C ALA A 20 -15.26 0.65 13.27
N ALA A 21 -16.42 0.57 12.63
CA ALA A 21 -16.94 1.67 11.81
C ALA A 21 -17.24 2.94 12.63
N ASP A 22 -17.81 2.79 13.81
CA ASP A 22 -18.07 3.91 14.71
C ASP A 22 -16.78 4.49 15.31
N PHE A 23 -15.70 3.69 15.42
CA PHE A 23 -14.38 4.20 15.76
C PHE A 23 -13.89 5.18 14.70
N LEU A 24 -13.91 4.81 13.41
CA LEU A 24 -13.53 5.72 12.32
C LEU A 24 -14.34 7.03 12.32
N VAL A 25 -15.65 6.95 12.60
CA VAL A 25 -16.51 8.15 12.67
C VAL A 25 -16.09 9.10 13.79
N ARG A 26 -15.63 8.56 14.92
CA ARG A 26 -15.31 9.33 16.13
C ARG A 26 -13.82 9.61 16.30
N PHE A 27 -12.99 8.91 15.55
CA PHE A 27 -11.54 9.01 15.69
C PHE A 27 -11.07 10.46 15.67
N ARG A 28 -10.24 10.78 16.61
CA ARG A 28 -9.45 12.00 16.68
C ARG A 28 -8.08 11.62 17.20
N ASP A 29 -7.08 11.99 16.45
CA ASP A 29 -5.69 11.83 16.85
C ASP A 29 -5.38 12.73 18.06
N GLU A 30 -4.75 12.18 19.09
CA GLU A 30 -4.53 12.88 20.36
C GLU A 30 -3.48 13.99 20.24
N GLU A 31 -2.45 13.78 19.42
CA GLU A 31 -1.36 14.74 19.25
C GLU A 31 -1.76 15.91 18.35
N THR A 32 -2.34 15.60 17.20
CA THR A 32 -2.64 16.61 16.16
C THR A 32 -4.08 17.13 16.24
N GLY A 33 -4.96 16.47 16.97
CA GLY A 33 -6.40 16.73 17.00
C GLY A 33 -7.11 16.43 15.68
N ARG A 34 -6.46 15.83 14.70
CA ARG A 34 -7.01 15.53 13.38
C ARG A 34 -7.96 14.36 13.44
N ARG A 35 -8.94 14.35 12.53
CA ARG A 35 -9.93 13.28 12.41
C ARG A 35 -9.60 12.37 11.24
N ALA A 36 -10.09 11.11 11.28
CA ALA A 36 -10.05 10.26 10.11
C ALA A 36 -10.62 11.00 8.86
N PRO A 37 -10.07 10.78 7.66
CA PRO A 37 -9.19 9.67 7.30
C PRO A 37 -7.69 9.89 7.56
N TYR A 38 -7.30 10.95 8.30
CA TYR A 38 -5.95 11.02 8.86
C TYR A 38 -5.67 9.77 9.69
N SER A 39 -4.51 9.16 9.49
CA SER A 39 -4.06 8.00 10.23
C SER A 39 -2.80 8.35 11.03
N PRO A 40 -2.69 7.93 12.31
CA PRO A 40 -1.46 8.09 13.09
C PRO A 40 -0.33 7.19 12.57
N GLN A 41 -0.70 6.11 11.87
CA GLN A 41 0.23 5.24 11.16
C GLN A 41 -0.35 4.86 9.81
N GLU A 42 0.46 4.97 8.76
CA GLU A 42 0.13 4.43 7.44
C GLU A 42 0.56 2.94 7.35
N ARG A 43 0.49 2.34 6.17
CA ARG A 43 0.72 0.92 5.93
C ARG A 43 2.07 0.40 6.45
N TRP A 44 3.12 1.23 6.39
CA TRP A 44 4.48 0.85 6.78
C TRP A 44 4.80 1.14 8.26
N GLU A 45 3.80 1.60 9.01
CA GLU A 45 3.83 1.81 10.46
C GLU A 45 4.84 2.85 10.94
N ASN A 46 5.39 3.67 10.04
CA ASN A 46 6.43 4.63 10.41
C ASN A 46 6.04 6.10 10.22
N GLN A 47 4.89 6.40 9.60
CA GLN A 47 4.46 7.77 9.34
C GLN A 47 2.98 8.01 9.64
N SER A 48 2.68 9.20 10.11
CA SER A 48 1.31 9.70 10.28
C SER A 48 0.93 10.67 9.17
N GLY A 49 -0.34 10.69 8.74
CA GLY A 49 -0.83 11.63 7.72
C GLY A 49 -2.02 11.12 6.93
N TYR A 50 -2.21 11.70 5.75
CA TYR A 50 -3.21 11.27 4.77
C TYR A 50 -2.52 10.45 3.68
N SER A 51 -2.72 9.14 3.70
CA SER A 51 -2.19 8.20 2.70
C SER A 51 -3.31 7.70 1.79
N PRO A 52 -3.13 7.61 0.46
CA PRO A 52 -4.12 7.02 -0.44
C PRO A 52 -4.50 5.60 -0.04
N ASN A 53 -3.54 4.77 0.38
CA ASN A 53 -3.77 3.42 0.87
C ASN A 53 -4.68 3.39 2.10
N SER A 54 -4.34 4.16 3.14
CA SER A 54 -5.13 4.20 4.39
C SER A 54 -6.53 4.73 4.14
N ILE A 55 -6.70 5.71 3.25
CA ILE A 55 -8.01 6.24 2.87
C ILE A 55 -8.81 5.19 2.11
N ALA A 56 -8.20 4.50 1.14
CA ALA A 56 -8.85 3.45 0.36
C ALA A 56 -9.43 2.35 1.27
N THR A 57 -8.62 1.84 2.19
CA THR A 57 -9.03 0.78 3.12
C THR A 57 -10.13 1.23 4.08
N GLN A 58 -10.07 2.47 4.58
CA GLN A 58 -11.10 3.04 5.46
C GLN A 58 -12.42 3.24 4.71
N VAL A 59 -12.39 3.75 3.49
CA VAL A 59 -13.59 3.95 2.64
C VAL A 59 -14.23 2.60 2.31
N ALA A 60 -13.46 1.64 1.80
CA ALA A 60 -13.94 0.30 1.50
C ALA A 60 -14.53 -0.38 2.74
N GLY A 61 -13.85 -0.25 3.89
CA GLY A 61 -14.32 -0.76 5.18
C GLY A 61 -15.66 -0.17 5.60
N LEU A 62 -15.87 1.13 5.47
CA LEU A 62 -17.13 1.81 5.80
C LEU A 62 -18.28 1.37 4.87
N VAL A 63 -18.02 1.18 3.57
CA VAL A 63 -19.02 0.68 2.60
C VAL A 63 -19.43 -0.74 2.95
N CYS A 64 -18.46 -1.62 3.23
CA CYS A 64 -18.72 -3.00 3.65
C CYS A 64 -19.51 -3.05 4.99
N ALA A 65 -19.11 -2.22 5.96
CA ALA A 65 -19.81 -2.11 7.23
C ALA A 65 -21.27 -1.64 7.04
N ALA A 66 -21.50 -0.71 6.14
CA ALA A 66 -22.84 -0.23 5.81
C ALA A 66 -23.73 -1.31 5.16
N ASP A 67 -23.15 -2.16 4.30
CA ASP A 67 -23.87 -3.30 3.73
C ASP A 67 -24.25 -4.33 4.81
N ILE A 68 -23.32 -4.65 5.71
CA ILE A 68 -23.58 -5.52 6.86
C ILE A 68 -24.66 -4.90 7.78
N ALA A 69 -24.59 -3.60 8.04
CA ALA A 69 -25.60 -2.90 8.87
C ALA A 69 -27.00 -2.98 8.25
N ARG A 70 -27.12 -2.78 6.93
CA ARG A 70 -28.41 -2.94 6.23
C ARG A 70 -28.99 -4.34 6.39
N LYS A 71 -28.16 -5.37 6.26
CA LYS A 71 -28.54 -6.78 6.43
C LYS A 71 -28.99 -7.09 7.87
N ASN A 72 -28.50 -6.31 8.84
CA ASN A 72 -28.88 -6.41 10.25
C ASN A 72 -29.98 -5.41 10.67
N GLY A 73 -30.63 -4.72 9.73
CA GLY A 73 -31.71 -3.78 10.01
C GLY A 73 -31.29 -2.38 10.50
N ASP A 74 -29.99 -2.14 10.73
CA ASP A 74 -29.46 -0.83 11.18
C ASP A 74 -29.26 0.15 10.02
N ARG A 75 -30.38 0.62 9.47
CA ARG A 75 -30.38 1.56 8.34
C ARG A 75 -29.77 2.92 8.70
N ALA A 76 -29.83 3.32 9.98
CA ALA A 76 -29.31 4.60 10.42
C ALA A 76 -27.78 4.63 10.38
N SER A 77 -27.12 3.61 10.94
CA SER A 77 -25.67 3.45 10.86
C SER A 77 -25.20 3.31 9.40
N ALA A 78 -25.88 2.48 8.60
CA ALA A 78 -25.55 2.31 7.19
C ALA A 78 -25.53 3.65 6.43
N ARG A 79 -26.58 4.47 6.56
CA ARG A 79 -26.62 5.80 5.90
C ARG A 79 -25.51 6.74 6.39
N ARG A 80 -25.19 6.71 7.69
CA ARG A 80 -24.13 7.55 8.27
C ARG A 80 -22.77 7.17 7.71
N TRP A 81 -22.43 5.88 7.67
CA TRP A 81 -21.14 5.39 7.21
C TRP A 81 -20.98 5.58 5.70
N LEU A 82 -22.03 5.37 4.90
CA LEU A 82 -21.97 5.64 3.45
C LEU A 82 -21.72 7.12 3.16
N ARG A 83 -22.41 8.03 3.83
CA ARG A 83 -22.14 9.48 3.63
C ARG A 83 -20.72 9.87 4.00
N LEU A 84 -20.12 9.21 4.99
CA LEU A 84 -18.72 9.45 5.37
C LEU A 84 -17.76 8.88 4.31
N ALA A 85 -18.00 7.64 3.88
CA ALA A 85 -17.22 6.98 2.84
C ALA A 85 -17.22 7.80 1.53
N ASP A 86 -18.40 8.24 1.08
CA ASP A 86 -18.53 9.06 -0.14
C ASP A 86 -17.78 10.39 -0.04
N ARG A 87 -17.85 11.04 1.14
CA ARG A 87 -17.11 12.27 1.39
C ARG A 87 -15.60 12.06 1.35
N TRP A 88 -15.12 10.94 1.86
CA TRP A 88 -13.68 10.66 1.84
C TRP A 88 -13.20 10.26 0.46
N GLN A 89 -13.95 9.42 -0.23
CA GLN A 89 -13.63 9.04 -1.62
C GLN A 89 -13.57 10.28 -2.53
N SER A 90 -14.57 11.16 -2.46
CA SER A 90 -14.59 12.37 -3.29
C SER A 90 -13.46 13.37 -2.99
N LYS A 91 -12.72 13.19 -1.89
CA LYS A 91 -11.62 14.06 -1.46
C LYS A 91 -10.25 13.41 -1.47
N VAL A 92 -10.14 12.11 -1.79
CA VAL A 92 -8.85 11.42 -1.75
C VAL A 92 -7.81 12.13 -2.61
N LYS A 93 -8.17 12.50 -3.84
CA LYS A 93 -7.28 13.25 -4.75
C LYS A 93 -6.87 14.61 -4.16
N GLN A 94 -7.81 15.33 -3.56
CA GLN A 94 -7.52 16.62 -2.92
C GLN A 94 -6.50 16.51 -1.78
N TRP A 95 -6.49 15.40 -1.05
CA TRP A 95 -5.62 15.21 0.11
C TRP A 95 -4.27 14.58 -0.22
N THR A 96 -4.17 13.82 -1.31
CA THR A 96 -3.03 12.94 -1.53
C THR A 96 -2.37 13.05 -2.91
N ARG A 97 -2.96 13.80 -3.85
CA ARG A 97 -2.45 13.97 -5.21
C ARG A 97 -1.86 15.36 -5.41
N THR A 98 -0.58 15.43 -5.74
CA THR A 98 0.08 16.70 -6.09
C THR A 98 -0.11 17.08 -7.56
N THR A 99 -0.17 18.37 -7.83
CA THR A 99 -0.15 18.98 -9.18
C THR A 99 1.09 19.83 -9.40
N THR A 100 1.95 19.96 -8.39
CA THR A 100 3.17 20.78 -8.40
C THR A 100 4.41 20.01 -7.98
N GLY A 101 4.32 18.68 -7.95
CA GLY A 101 5.43 17.83 -7.56
C GLY A 101 6.52 17.76 -8.63
N PRO A 102 7.79 17.60 -8.25
CA PRO A 102 8.92 17.66 -9.19
C PRO A 102 9.19 16.36 -9.95
N LEU A 103 8.43 15.26 -9.69
CA LEU A 103 8.68 13.95 -10.30
C LEU A 103 7.95 13.76 -11.63
N SER A 104 6.97 14.62 -11.96
CA SER A 104 6.23 14.57 -13.23
C SER A 104 5.54 15.90 -13.50
N ASP A 105 5.38 16.23 -14.77
CA ASP A 105 4.53 17.35 -15.22
C ASP A 105 3.02 17.03 -15.10
N SER A 106 2.67 15.75 -14.97
CA SER A 106 1.31 15.28 -14.73
C SER A 106 1.06 15.06 -13.23
N PRO A 107 -0.17 15.27 -12.73
CA PRO A 107 -0.50 15.00 -11.33
C PRO A 107 -0.24 13.55 -10.93
N TYR A 108 0.21 13.33 -9.70
CA TYR A 108 0.47 11.98 -9.15
C TYR A 108 0.19 11.89 -7.64
N TYR A 109 -0.12 10.68 -7.17
CA TYR A 109 -0.34 10.40 -5.76
C TYR A 109 0.98 10.37 -4.99
N LEU A 110 0.98 10.98 -3.82
CA LEU A 110 2.08 10.95 -2.86
C LEU A 110 1.94 9.76 -1.90
N ARG A 111 3.04 9.29 -1.35
CA ARG A 111 3.01 8.32 -0.26
C ARG A 111 2.10 8.79 0.87
N ILE A 112 2.31 10.01 1.33
CA ILE A 112 1.57 10.61 2.43
C ILE A 112 1.63 12.13 2.38
N THR A 113 0.59 12.80 2.83
CA THR A 113 0.63 14.23 3.12
C THR A 113 0.41 14.49 4.60
N LYS A 114 1.22 15.36 5.20
CA LYS A 114 1.16 15.60 6.64
C LYS A 114 -0.06 16.42 7.06
N ASP A 115 -0.59 17.24 6.17
CA ASP A 115 -1.67 18.19 6.44
C ASP A 115 -2.86 18.11 5.48
N GLY A 116 -2.87 17.16 4.54
CA GLY A 116 -3.89 17.04 3.49
C GLY A 116 -3.80 18.12 2.42
N ARG A 117 -2.60 18.69 2.23
CA ARG A 117 -2.31 19.74 1.22
C ARG A 117 -1.13 19.27 0.36
N PRO A 118 -1.37 18.44 -0.66
CA PRO A 118 -0.31 17.78 -1.43
C PRO A 118 0.62 18.74 -2.17
N ASP A 119 0.15 19.92 -2.56
CA ASP A 119 0.96 20.91 -3.29
C ASP A 119 1.82 21.81 -2.38
N ARG A 120 1.71 21.63 -1.05
CA ARG A 120 2.65 22.25 -0.13
C ARG A 120 3.97 21.50 -0.11
N GLY A 121 5.08 22.21 -0.15
CA GLY A 121 6.40 21.65 0.08
C GLY A 121 6.64 21.35 1.57
N THR A 122 5.72 20.62 2.22
CA THR A 122 5.87 20.23 3.63
C THR A 122 6.94 19.16 3.74
N GLU A 123 8.00 19.45 4.48
CA GLU A 123 9.06 18.48 4.75
C GLU A 123 8.72 17.60 5.93
N TYR A 124 9.17 16.34 5.89
CA TYR A 124 9.08 15.41 7.01
C TYR A 124 10.24 14.41 7.00
N ALA A 125 10.55 13.85 8.16
CA ALA A 125 11.50 12.74 8.27
C ALA A 125 10.91 11.49 7.66
N ILE A 126 11.65 10.81 6.81
CA ILE A 126 11.19 9.59 6.14
C ILE A 126 11.02 8.43 7.13
N GLY A 127 11.88 8.37 8.13
CA GLY A 127 12.00 7.23 9.05
C GLY A 127 12.72 6.04 8.41
N ASP A 128 12.89 4.97 9.17
CA ASP A 128 13.49 3.70 8.72
C ASP A 128 14.84 3.87 8.00
N GLY A 129 15.74 4.68 8.56
CA GLY A 129 17.05 4.96 7.95
C GLY A 129 17.01 5.94 6.77
N GLY A 130 15.86 6.53 6.46
CA GLY A 130 15.71 7.56 5.45
C GLY A 130 16.14 8.96 5.93
N PRO A 131 16.21 9.96 5.03
CA PRO A 131 16.58 11.32 5.39
C PRO A 131 15.64 11.95 6.43
N SER A 132 16.20 12.86 7.24
CA SER A 132 15.48 13.56 8.31
C SER A 132 14.52 14.65 7.81
N ALA A 133 14.66 15.12 6.57
CA ALA A 133 13.79 16.13 5.97
C ALA A 133 13.71 15.95 4.45
N VAL A 134 12.51 15.66 3.95
CA VAL A 134 12.22 15.55 2.51
C VAL A 134 10.88 16.21 2.22
N ASP A 135 10.84 17.00 1.17
CA ASP A 135 9.57 17.54 0.64
C ASP A 135 8.62 16.38 0.28
N GLN A 136 7.42 16.37 0.87
CA GLN A 136 6.41 15.32 0.65
C GLN A 136 6.11 15.06 -0.83
N ARG A 137 6.27 16.08 -1.71
CA ARG A 137 6.04 15.96 -3.15
C ARG A 137 7.06 15.08 -3.89
N ARG A 138 8.17 14.75 -3.23
CA ARG A 138 9.22 13.86 -3.75
C ARG A 138 9.10 12.42 -3.26
N VAL A 139 8.04 12.08 -2.55
CA VAL A 139 7.90 10.76 -1.91
C VAL A 139 6.68 10.05 -2.44
N VAL A 140 6.92 9.00 -3.21
CA VAL A 140 5.89 8.11 -3.78
C VAL A 140 5.96 6.72 -3.17
N ASP A 141 4.88 5.94 -3.33
CA ASP A 141 4.70 4.62 -2.74
C ASP A 141 3.73 3.81 -3.61
N PRO A 142 4.04 2.57 -4.01
CA PRO A 142 3.15 1.71 -4.79
C PRO A 142 1.79 1.43 -4.12
N SER A 143 1.68 1.65 -2.81
CA SER A 143 0.44 1.37 -2.05
C SER A 143 -0.79 2.16 -2.51
N PHE A 144 -0.63 3.23 -3.30
CA PHE A 144 -1.75 3.94 -3.91
C PHE A 144 -2.62 3.01 -4.77
N LEU A 145 -2.07 1.90 -5.26
CA LEU A 145 -2.77 0.87 -6.04
C LEU A 145 -3.95 0.24 -5.29
N ASP A 146 -4.01 0.37 -3.97
CA ASP A 146 -5.19 -0.03 -3.20
C ASP A 146 -6.45 0.76 -3.56
N LEU A 147 -6.33 1.96 -4.14
CA LEU A 147 -7.47 2.68 -4.71
C LEU A 147 -8.12 1.87 -5.85
N VAL A 148 -7.31 1.25 -6.69
CA VAL A 148 -7.78 0.39 -7.81
C VAL A 148 -8.19 -0.99 -7.28
N ARG A 149 -7.33 -1.64 -6.51
CA ARG A 149 -7.55 -2.99 -5.99
C ARG A 149 -8.85 -3.10 -5.21
N LEU A 150 -9.18 -2.11 -4.40
CA LEU A 150 -10.39 -2.09 -3.58
C LEU A 150 -11.62 -1.53 -4.30
N GLY A 151 -11.48 -1.04 -5.55
CA GLY A 151 -12.59 -0.59 -6.38
C GLY A 151 -13.08 0.83 -6.06
N LEU A 152 -12.16 1.75 -5.77
CA LEU A 152 -12.44 3.17 -5.57
C LEU A 152 -12.10 4.03 -6.79
N GLU A 153 -11.10 3.61 -7.56
CA GLU A 153 -10.65 4.29 -8.78
C GLU A 153 -10.53 3.27 -9.93
N GLU A 154 -10.79 3.71 -11.15
CA GLU A 154 -10.60 2.89 -12.34
C GLU A 154 -9.10 2.67 -12.62
N PRO A 155 -8.70 1.51 -13.18
CA PRO A 155 -7.30 1.24 -13.48
C PRO A 155 -6.72 2.17 -14.56
N ASP A 156 -7.55 2.75 -15.41
CA ASP A 156 -7.19 3.68 -16.47
C ASP A 156 -7.39 5.15 -16.09
N ASP A 157 -7.68 5.46 -14.84
CA ASP A 157 -7.75 6.85 -14.36
C ASP A 157 -6.41 7.56 -14.65
N PRO A 158 -6.42 8.77 -15.24
CA PRO A 158 -5.18 9.48 -15.62
C PRO A 158 -4.20 9.71 -14.47
N ASP A 159 -4.70 9.94 -13.24
CA ASP A 159 -3.84 10.14 -12.07
C ASP A 159 -3.22 8.81 -11.61
N VAL A 160 -3.93 7.68 -11.80
CA VAL A 160 -3.40 6.33 -11.55
C VAL A 160 -2.27 6.03 -12.54
N LEU A 161 -2.49 6.26 -13.83
CA LEU A 161 -1.50 6.00 -14.88
C LEU A 161 -0.24 6.86 -14.70
N SER A 162 -0.42 8.15 -14.43
CA SER A 162 0.71 9.06 -14.16
C SER A 162 1.49 8.61 -12.92
N THR A 163 0.82 8.25 -11.84
CA THR A 163 1.48 7.77 -10.62
C THR A 163 2.24 6.46 -10.86
N LEU A 164 1.70 5.54 -11.66
CA LEU A 164 2.40 4.32 -12.04
C LEU A 164 3.73 4.62 -12.73
N SER A 165 3.72 5.57 -13.68
CA SER A 165 4.95 5.97 -14.38
C SER A 165 5.99 6.51 -13.40
N VAL A 166 5.59 7.40 -12.49
CA VAL A 166 6.48 7.97 -11.47
C VAL A 166 7.02 6.90 -10.52
N VAL A 167 6.16 5.99 -10.05
CA VAL A 167 6.55 4.90 -9.16
C VAL A 167 7.48 3.90 -9.86
N ASP A 168 7.19 3.56 -11.12
CA ASP A 168 8.05 2.66 -11.88
C ASP A 168 9.42 3.30 -12.18
N GLU A 169 9.51 4.60 -12.38
CA GLU A 169 10.78 5.32 -12.57
C GLU A 169 11.61 5.41 -11.28
N ASP A 170 10.97 5.70 -10.14
CA ASP A 170 11.67 5.98 -8.88
C ASP A 170 11.98 4.72 -8.05
N LEU A 171 11.12 3.70 -8.12
CA LEU A 171 11.14 2.59 -7.16
C LEU A 171 11.37 1.20 -7.76
N ARG A 172 11.24 1.04 -9.08
CA ARG A 172 11.37 -0.25 -9.74
C ARG A 172 12.83 -0.67 -9.85
N VAL A 173 13.05 -1.96 -9.60
CA VAL A 173 14.34 -2.64 -9.79
C VAL A 173 14.13 -3.82 -10.72
N ASP A 174 14.78 -3.82 -11.86
CA ASP A 174 14.79 -4.97 -12.77
C ASP A 174 15.91 -5.93 -12.38
N THR A 175 15.56 -7.20 -12.22
CA THR A 175 16.47 -8.28 -11.84
C THR A 175 16.37 -9.45 -12.82
N PRO A 176 17.33 -10.40 -12.80
CA PRO A 176 17.20 -11.64 -13.59
C PRO A 176 15.92 -12.44 -13.30
N HIS A 177 15.33 -12.28 -12.12
CA HIS A 177 14.07 -12.94 -11.73
C HIS A 177 12.83 -12.16 -12.16
N GLY A 178 12.97 -10.89 -12.58
CA GLY A 178 11.88 -10.00 -12.96
C GLY A 178 11.88 -8.70 -12.15
N PRO A 179 10.81 -7.90 -12.25
CA PRO A 179 10.73 -6.59 -11.59
C PRO A 179 10.32 -6.70 -10.12
N PHE A 180 10.97 -5.90 -9.29
CA PHE A 180 10.62 -5.68 -7.88
C PHE A 180 10.55 -4.18 -7.60
N TRP A 181 9.97 -3.78 -6.45
CA TRP A 181 9.84 -2.37 -6.05
C TRP A 181 10.30 -2.15 -4.63
N HIS A 182 10.93 -0.98 -4.39
CA HIS A 182 11.13 -0.45 -3.05
C HIS A 182 9.79 -0.01 -2.45
N ARG A 183 9.69 0.07 -1.11
CA ARG A 183 8.45 0.46 -0.42
C ARG A 183 8.03 1.89 -0.77
N PHE A 184 8.98 2.81 -0.77
CA PHE A 184 8.76 4.22 -1.06
C PHE A 184 10.09 4.93 -1.34
N SER A 185 10.00 6.15 -1.86
CA SER A 185 11.17 7.00 -2.13
C SER A 185 11.99 7.22 -0.87
N PHE A 186 13.31 7.11 -0.98
CA PHE A 186 14.27 7.28 0.12
C PHE A 186 14.17 6.24 1.24
N ASP A 187 13.57 5.09 0.99
CA ASP A 187 13.48 4.00 1.97
C ASP A 187 14.89 3.50 2.35
N GLY A 188 15.19 3.51 3.63
CA GLY A 188 16.46 2.99 4.18
C GLY A 188 16.30 1.68 4.96
N TYR A 189 15.10 1.07 4.96
CA TYR A 189 14.85 -0.14 5.71
C TYR A 189 15.50 -1.36 5.04
N GLY A 190 16.66 -1.73 5.54
CA GLY A 190 17.46 -2.85 5.08
C GLY A 190 18.73 -2.95 5.90
N GLU A 191 19.73 -3.70 5.44
CA GLU A 191 20.99 -3.79 6.15
C GLU A 191 21.84 -2.51 6.00
N LYS A 192 22.86 -2.37 6.83
CA LYS A 192 23.89 -1.35 6.67
C LYS A 192 24.68 -1.58 5.37
N ARG A 193 25.27 -0.51 4.84
CA ARG A 193 26.10 -0.58 3.62
C ARG A 193 27.29 -1.51 3.74
N ASP A 194 27.78 -1.75 4.96
CA ASP A 194 28.85 -2.70 5.25
C ASP A 194 28.36 -4.13 5.50
N GLY A 195 27.06 -4.40 5.34
CA GLY A 195 26.44 -5.69 5.58
C GLY A 195 26.03 -5.94 7.02
N GLY A 196 26.25 -4.96 7.90
CA GLY A 196 25.83 -5.03 9.31
C GLY A 196 24.28 -5.01 9.44
N GLN A 197 23.82 -5.46 10.59
CA GLN A 197 22.40 -5.46 10.92
C GLN A 197 21.81 -4.04 10.92
N TRP A 198 20.63 -3.88 10.33
CA TRP A 198 19.86 -2.64 10.42
C TRP A 198 19.52 -2.31 11.90
N ASP A 199 19.57 -1.04 12.24
CA ASP A 199 19.21 -0.53 13.55
C ASP A 199 18.17 0.60 13.37
N ILE A 200 17.02 0.47 14.02
CA ILE A 200 15.91 1.44 13.96
C ILE A 200 16.31 2.84 14.48
N THR A 201 17.36 2.92 15.26
CA THR A 201 17.87 4.20 15.80
C THR A 201 18.75 4.94 14.80
N GLU A 202 19.15 4.32 13.70
CA GLU A 202 19.96 4.94 12.66
C GLU A 202 19.08 5.66 11.63
N ASP A 203 19.27 6.94 11.55
CA ASP A 203 18.46 7.88 10.77
C ASP A 203 19.29 8.45 9.60
N ASP A 204 19.91 7.59 8.79
CA ASP A 204 20.76 8.05 7.69
C ASP A 204 20.85 7.04 6.54
N THR A 205 20.21 7.35 5.40
CA THR A 205 20.32 6.56 4.15
C THR A 205 21.75 6.45 3.61
N ARG A 206 22.71 7.16 4.15
CA ARG A 206 24.13 6.98 3.81
C ARG A 206 24.72 5.72 4.45
N THR A 207 24.13 5.23 5.53
CA THR A 207 24.60 4.05 6.28
C THR A 207 23.78 2.79 6.01
N THR A 208 22.53 2.91 5.55
CA THR A 208 21.63 1.79 5.29
C THR A 208 21.24 1.69 3.81
N LEU A 209 20.70 0.54 3.42
CA LEU A 209 20.20 0.27 2.07
C LEU A 209 18.80 -0.35 2.17
N GLY A 210 17.77 0.43 1.86
CA GLY A 210 16.42 -0.12 1.66
C GLY A 210 16.43 -1.08 0.47
N ARG A 211 15.76 -2.24 0.59
CA ARG A 211 15.72 -3.27 -0.43
C ARG A 211 14.33 -3.38 -1.07
N ALA A 212 14.28 -4.00 -2.24
CA ALA A 212 13.04 -4.24 -2.95
C ALA A 212 12.23 -5.38 -2.30
N TRP A 213 10.90 -5.31 -2.44
CA TRP A 213 9.97 -6.19 -1.76
C TRP A 213 9.16 -7.06 -2.73
N PRO A 214 9.20 -8.40 -2.63
CA PRO A 214 8.38 -9.31 -3.45
C PRO A 214 6.88 -9.04 -3.34
N LEU A 215 6.42 -8.62 -2.16
CA LEU A 215 5.02 -8.22 -1.93
C LEU A 215 4.51 -7.19 -2.95
N LEU A 216 5.32 -6.18 -3.24
CA LEU A 216 4.94 -5.09 -4.16
C LEU A 216 4.89 -5.55 -5.61
N THR A 217 5.72 -6.52 -5.98
CA THR A 217 5.61 -7.22 -7.27
C THR A 217 4.24 -7.89 -7.40
N GLY A 218 3.77 -8.55 -6.34
CA GLY A 218 2.43 -9.14 -6.30
C GLY A 218 1.32 -8.12 -6.51
N GLU A 219 1.39 -6.99 -5.83
CA GLU A 219 0.39 -5.91 -5.94
C GLU A 219 0.40 -5.24 -7.31
N ARG A 220 1.58 -5.07 -7.90
CA ARG A 220 1.73 -4.58 -9.27
C ARG A 220 1.13 -5.55 -10.29
N GLY A 221 1.29 -6.87 -10.06
CA GLY A 221 0.66 -7.92 -10.85
C GLY A 221 -0.87 -7.92 -10.72
N GLU A 222 -1.42 -7.70 -9.53
CA GLU A 222 -2.87 -7.56 -9.34
C GLU A 222 -3.45 -6.35 -10.08
N TYR A 223 -2.71 -5.24 -10.10
CA TYR A 223 -3.08 -4.10 -10.92
C TYR A 223 -3.05 -4.47 -12.42
N ALA A 224 -2.02 -5.16 -12.90
CA ALA A 224 -1.93 -5.58 -14.29
C ALA A 224 -3.17 -6.41 -14.71
N VAL A 225 -3.58 -7.39 -13.88
CA VAL A 225 -4.83 -8.15 -14.14
C VAL A 225 -6.05 -7.23 -14.18
N THR A 226 -6.16 -6.27 -13.26
CA THR A 226 -7.29 -5.34 -13.20
C THR A 226 -7.35 -4.44 -14.44
N ALA A 227 -6.19 -4.07 -14.98
CA ALA A 227 -6.03 -3.29 -16.20
C ALA A 227 -6.14 -4.14 -17.49
N GLY A 228 -6.46 -5.44 -17.40
CA GLY A 228 -6.55 -6.34 -18.55
C GLY A 228 -5.21 -6.70 -19.18
N GLN A 229 -4.12 -6.55 -18.43
CA GLN A 229 -2.75 -6.85 -18.86
C GLN A 229 -2.29 -8.24 -18.35
N ASP A 230 -1.27 -8.82 -18.99
CA ASP A 230 -0.65 -10.07 -18.54
C ASP A 230 0.14 -9.85 -17.26
N ALA A 231 -0.09 -10.71 -16.26
CA ALA A 231 0.60 -10.68 -14.96
C ALA A 231 1.56 -11.86 -14.75
N THR A 232 1.80 -12.68 -15.77
CA THR A 232 2.62 -13.90 -15.66
C THR A 232 4.04 -13.61 -15.18
N SER A 233 4.66 -12.54 -15.66
CA SER A 233 6.00 -12.13 -15.26
C SER A 233 6.12 -11.75 -13.78
N TYR A 234 5.08 -11.12 -13.22
CA TYR A 234 5.04 -10.77 -11.79
C TYR A 234 4.92 -12.00 -10.91
N LEU A 235 4.05 -12.94 -11.28
CA LEU A 235 3.91 -14.21 -10.55
C LEU A 235 5.21 -15.02 -10.61
N ALA A 236 5.85 -15.09 -11.78
CA ALA A 236 7.13 -15.76 -11.97
C ALA A 236 8.24 -15.12 -11.12
N ALA A 237 8.32 -13.78 -11.08
CA ALA A 237 9.30 -13.08 -10.25
C ALA A 237 9.12 -13.38 -8.75
N MET A 238 7.89 -13.37 -8.25
CA MET A 238 7.61 -13.73 -6.85
C MET A 238 7.99 -15.18 -6.54
N ALA A 239 7.69 -16.11 -7.45
CA ALA A 239 8.03 -17.51 -7.27
C ALA A 239 9.56 -17.70 -7.29
N ALA A 240 10.29 -17.03 -8.19
CA ALA A 240 11.75 -17.10 -8.27
C ALA A 240 12.43 -16.52 -7.01
N ALA A 241 11.83 -15.51 -6.37
CA ALA A 241 12.35 -14.94 -5.12
C ALA A 241 12.29 -15.91 -3.93
N ALA A 242 11.57 -17.03 -4.02
CA ALA A 242 11.52 -18.04 -2.97
C ALA A 242 12.82 -18.89 -2.89
N GLY A 243 13.65 -18.86 -3.92
CA GLY A 243 14.91 -19.61 -3.97
C GLY A 243 14.70 -21.12 -3.79
N THR A 244 15.76 -21.80 -3.34
CA THR A 244 15.78 -23.27 -3.20
C THR A 244 15.00 -23.78 -1.96
N SER A 245 14.59 -22.87 -1.07
CA SER A 245 13.87 -23.22 0.17
C SER A 245 12.35 -23.14 0.02
N ASP A 246 11.84 -22.70 -1.11
CA ASP A 246 10.43 -22.34 -1.36
C ASP A 246 9.89 -21.31 -0.37
N MET A 247 10.79 -20.49 0.21
CA MET A 247 10.45 -19.48 1.23
C MET A 247 10.74 -18.08 0.69
N ILE A 248 9.71 -17.25 0.56
CA ILE A 248 9.85 -15.87 0.09
C ILE A 248 10.29 -14.99 1.26
N SER A 249 11.42 -14.32 1.09
CA SER A 249 11.94 -13.34 2.02
C SER A 249 11.10 -12.06 2.02
N GLU A 250 11.23 -11.26 3.05
CA GLU A 250 10.67 -9.91 3.12
C GLU A 250 11.22 -9.04 2.01
N GLN A 251 12.53 -9.14 1.75
CA GLN A 251 13.24 -8.31 0.79
C GLN A 251 14.08 -9.17 -0.16
N VAL A 252 14.38 -8.63 -1.33
CA VAL A 252 15.29 -9.21 -2.31
C VAL A 252 16.44 -8.26 -2.60
N TRP A 253 17.59 -8.82 -2.99
CA TRP A 253 18.75 -8.04 -3.45
C TRP A 253 18.39 -7.25 -4.70
N ASP A 254 18.83 -6.01 -4.77
CA ASP A 254 18.51 -5.05 -5.83
C ASP A 254 19.71 -4.68 -6.70
N GLY A 255 20.75 -5.50 -6.69
CA GLY A 255 21.97 -5.25 -7.46
C GLY A 255 22.98 -4.31 -6.78
N ARG A 256 22.72 -3.89 -5.55
CA ARG A 256 23.64 -3.09 -4.72
C ARG A 256 24.15 -3.95 -3.56
N PRO A 257 25.23 -4.74 -3.74
CA PRO A 257 25.75 -5.58 -2.67
C PRO A 257 26.29 -4.72 -1.52
N PRO A 258 26.33 -5.25 -0.28
CA PRO A 258 27.07 -4.63 0.81
C PRO A 258 28.53 -4.44 0.46
N THR A 259 29.18 -3.43 1.01
CA THR A 259 30.58 -3.10 0.74
C THR A 259 31.48 -4.26 1.15
N GLY A 260 32.31 -4.73 0.21
CA GLY A 260 33.28 -5.81 0.47
C GLY A 260 32.70 -7.22 0.37
N GLU A 261 31.44 -7.42 0.09
CA GLU A 261 30.85 -8.75 -0.11
C GLU A 261 30.71 -9.09 -1.59
N ALA A 262 31.22 -10.27 -1.99
CA ALA A 262 31.03 -10.86 -3.33
C ALA A 262 29.78 -11.77 -3.33
N CYS A 263 28.65 -11.27 -2.76
CA CYS A 263 27.42 -12.04 -2.64
C CYS A 263 26.27 -11.33 -3.36
N CYS A 264 25.10 -11.87 -3.22
CA CYS A 264 23.87 -11.10 -3.26
C CYS A 264 23.34 -10.86 -4.69
N PRO A 265 23.09 -11.97 -5.44
CA PRO A 265 22.51 -11.86 -6.77
C PRO A 265 21.16 -11.13 -6.73
N ALA A 266 20.98 -10.19 -7.65
CA ALA A 266 19.76 -9.40 -7.71
C ALA A 266 18.52 -10.29 -7.96
N GLY A 267 17.48 -10.08 -7.18
CA GLY A 267 16.24 -10.85 -7.22
C GLY A 267 16.19 -12.03 -6.25
N GLU A 268 17.33 -12.45 -5.69
CA GLU A 268 17.34 -13.45 -4.62
C GLU A 268 16.99 -12.83 -3.25
N GLY A 269 16.41 -13.66 -2.37
CA GLY A 269 16.05 -13.24 -1.01
C GLY A 269 17.24 -12.73 -0.20
N THR A 270 17.06 -11.67 0.54
CA THR A 270 18.04 -11.13 1.47
C THR A 270 18.08 -11.97 2.76
N ARG A 271 18.88 -11.51 3.75
CA ARG A 271 18.92 -12.08 5.11
C ARG A 271 17.77 -11.57 6.01
N ALA A 272 16.80 -10.80 5.44
CA ALA A 272 15.61 -10.33 6.15
C ALA A 272 14.66 -11.50 6.49
N ALA A 273 13.55 -11.19 7.20
CA ALA A 273 12.59 -12.20 7.65
C ALA A 273 12.19 -13.19 6.52
N THR A 274 12.50 -14.47 6.72
CA THR A 274 12.23 -15.55 5.76
C THR A 274 11.68 -16.77 6.52
N PRO A 275 10.43 -17.23 6.23
CA PRO A 275 9.48 -16.64 5.28
C PRO A 275 8.80 -15.38 5.81
N LEU A 276 8.46 -14.44 4.92
CA LEU A 276 7.50 -13.39 5.25
C LEU A 276 6.09 -13.86 4.85
N THR A 277 5.22 -14.08 5.82
CA THR A 277 3.83 -14.53 5.58
C THR A 277 3.06 -13.59 4.65
N TRP A 278 3.33 -12.29 4.72
CA TRP A 278 2.70 -11.30 3.86
C TRP A 278 3.07 -11.48 2.38
N SER A 279 4.34 -11.76 2.07
CA SER A 279 4.79 -12.06 0.70
C SER A 279 4.17 -13.36 0.17
N HIS A 280 4.10 -14.42 0.99
CA HIS A 280 3.42 -15.67 0.61
C HIS A 280 1.92 -15.46 0.37
N ALA A 281 1.26 -14.71 1.24
CA ALA A 281 -0.15 -14.34 1.03
C ALA A 281 -0.34 -13.53 -0.25
N GLY A 282 0.61 -12.63 -0.58
CA GLY A 282 0.64 -11.87 -1.83
C GLY A 282 0.75 -12.76 -3.07
N LEU A 283 1.64 -13.76 -3.04
CA LEU A 283 1.77 -14.74 -4.13
C LEU A 283 0.46 -15.50 -4.39
N VAL A 284 -0.15 -16.04 -3.33
CA VAL A 284 -1.42 -16.76 -3.44
C VAL A 284 -2.53 -15.83 -3.94
N ARG A 285 -2.57 -14.60 -3.45
CA ARG A 285 -3.55 -13.60 -3.84
C ARG A 285 -3.41 -13.23 -5.32
N LEU A 286 -2.19 -13.01 -5.81
CA LEU A 286 -1.94 -12.74 -7.23
C LEU A 286 -2.36 -13.93 -8.11
N ALA A 287 -1.92 -15.15 -7.78
CA ALA A 287 -2.30 -16.35 -8.55
C ALA A 287 -3.82 -16.52 -8.63
N TRP A 288 -4.52 -16.29 -7.54
CA TRP A 288 -5.98 -16.37 -7.52
C TRP A 288 -6.65 -15.20 -8.26
N THR A 289 -6.09 -13.99 -8.19
CA THR A 289 -6.54 -12.84 -8.99
C THR A 289 -6.40 -13.11 -10.48
N MET A 290 -5.28 -13.68 -10.93
CA MET A 290 -5.07 -14.10 -12.33
C MET A 290 -6.11 -15.14 -12.77
N GLN A 291 -6.33 -16.17 -11.97
CA GLN A 291 -7.34 -17.19 -12.25
C GLN A 291 -8.75 -16.61 -12.37
N ARG A 292 -9.08 -15.62 -11.56
CA ARG A 292 -10.40 -14.99 -11.49
C ARG A 292 -10.59 -13.87 -12.52
N GLY A 293 -9.51 -13.28 -13.02
CA GLY A 293 -9.53 -12.09 -13.87
C GLY A 293 -9.95 -10.80 -13.14
N ALA A 294 -9.91 -10.79 -11.78
CA ALA A 294 -10.24 -9.63 -10.95
C ALA A 294 -9.67 -9.80 -9.53
N PRO A 295 -9.38 -8.72 -8.79
CA PRO A 295 -8.88 -8.81 -7.43
C PRO A 295 -9.80 -9.62 -6.51
N VAL A 296 -9.23 -10.61 -5.82
CA VAL A 296 -10.03 -11.57 -5.03
C VAL A 296 -10.64 -10.97 -3.77
N ASP A 297 -10.05 -9.92 -3.25
CA ASP A 297 -10.51 -9.20 -2.06
C ASP A 297 -11.32 -7.95 -2.37
N GLN A 298 -11.47 -7.57 -3.65
CA GLN A 298 -12.36 -6.49 -4.08
C GLN A 298 -13.82 -6.84 -3.76
N GLN A 299 -14.43 -6.02 -2.94
CA GLN A 299 -15.82 -6.22 -2.56
C GLN A 299 -16.76 -5.58 -3.57
N GLY A 300 -17.63 -6.38 -4.18
CA GLY A 300 -18.59 -5.90 -5.20
C GLY A 300 -19.50 -4.76 -4.75
N VAL A 301 -19.74 -4.59 -3.44
CA VAL A 301 -20.49 -3.45 -2.91
C VAL A 301 -19.70 -2.14 -2.98
N VAL A 302 -18.37 -2.20 -2.96
CA VAL A 302 -17.47 -1.04 -3.11
C VAL A 302 -17.35 -0.68 -4.58
N ALA A 303 -16.94 -1.64 -5.41
CA ALA A 303 -16.78 -1.44 -6.85
C ALA A 303 -18.05 -0.88 -7.52
N ARG A 304 -19.22 -1.49 -7.29
CA ARG A 304 -20.51 -0.99 -7.81
C ARG A 304 -20.88 0.41 -7.30
N ARG A 305 -20.25 0.91 -6.27
CA ARG A 305 -20.54 2.25 -5.75
C ARG A 305 -19.69 3.32 -6.42
N TYR A 306 -18.45 3.03 -6.75
CA TYR A 306 -17.48 4.04 -7.16
C TYR A 306 -16.95 3.84 -8.59
N LEU A 307 -16.95 2.62 -9.13
CA LEU A 307 -16.58 2.34 -10.51
C LEU A 307 -17.79 2.46 -11.43
N ARG A 308 -17.53 2.76 -12.70
CA ARG A 308 -18.53 2.95 -13.78
C ARG A 308 -18.90 1.66 -14.48
#